data_71d106daa932bdcfa622ef6e2fbf67a8
#
_entry.id   71d106daa932bdcfa622ef6e2fbf67a8
#
_cell.length_a   1.000
_cell.length_b   1.000
_cell.length_c   1.000
_cell.angle_alpha   90.00
_cell.angle_beta   90.00
_cell.angle_gamma   90.00
#
_symmetry.space_group_name_H-M   'P 1'
#
loop_
_entity.id
_entity.type
_entity.pdbx_description
1 polymer ?
#
loop_
_entity_poly.entity_id
_entity_poly.type
_entity_poly.pdbx_seq_one_letter_code
_entity_poly.pdbx_strand_id
1 'polypeptide(L)'
;MQIIRFFAVSMLLSALMTASCYVPVSPDIFGVHISCHFNEGYDDHMWIFQVWVDHPVQLQDIREVEIYLYNAYGEMSYFDLRPDGTYLWNEVVLEQNTNLTCGRWYDIDIVATDYYGYTDDLQTYYQK
;
A
#
# COMPACT_ATOMS: atom_id res chain seq x y z
N MET A 1 -56.06 -13.88 -4.87
CA MET A 1 -55.30 -13.67 -3.61
C MET A 1 -54.07 -14.55 -3.48
N GLN A 2 -54.03 -15.77 -3.95
CA GLN A 2 -52.83 -16.62 -3.87
C GLN A 2 -51.67 -16.16 -4.76
N ILE A 3 -51.94 -15.50 -5.88
CA ILE A 3 -50.92 -15.02 -6.85
C ILE A 3 -50.09 -13.88 -6.27
N ILE A 4 -50.66 -13.01 -5.43
CA ILE A 4 -49.94 -11.87 -4.83
C ILE A 4 -48.92 -12.32 -3.80
N ARG A 5 -49.15 -13.43 -3.10
CA ARG A 5 -48.20 -13.99 -2.10
C ARG A 5 -46.96 -14.62 -2.74
N PHE A 6 -47.10 -15.18 -3.94
CA PHE A 6 -45.94 -15.75 -4.67
C PHE A 6 -45.02 -14.66 -5.21
N PHE A 7 -45.54 -13.51 -5.64
CA PHE A 7 -44.71 -12.38 -6.11
C PHE A 7 -43.89 -11.74 -4.98
N ALA A 8 -44.47 -11.60 -3.80
CA ALA A 8 -43.75 -11.03 -2.65
C ALA A 8 -42.59 -11.89 -2.19
N VAL A 9 -42.76 -13.23 -2.19
CA VAL A 9 -41.67 -14.17 -1.80
C VAL A 9 -40.55 -14.18 -2.83
N SER A 10 -40.88 -14.09 -4.13
CA SER A 10 -39.88 -14.04 -5.20
C SER A 10 -39.05 -12.75 -5.18
N MET A 11 -39.65 -11.59 -4.88
CA MET A 11 -38.89 -10.33 -4.72
C MET A 11 -37.96 -10.32 -3.50
N LEU A 12 -38.41 -10.93 -2.39
CA LEU A 12 -37.54 -11.04 -1.20
C LEU A 12 -36.30 -11.93 -1.43
N LEU A 13 -36.46 -13.02 -2.17
CA LEU A 13 -35.36 -13.92 -2.51
C LEU A 13 -34.33 -13.22 -3.43
N SER A 14 -34.79 -12.41 -4.40
CA SER A 14 -33.92 -11.66 -5.30
C SER A 14 -33.10 -10.59 -4.56
N ALA A 15 -33.70 -9.92 -3.58
CA ALA A 15 -33.01 -8.91 -2.76
C ALA A 15 -31.94 -9.54 -1.84
N LEU A 16 -32.18 -10.74 -1.30
CA LEU A 16 -31.21 -11.47 -0.49
C LEU A 16 -30.03 -11.99 -1.31
N MET A 17 -30.24 -12.41 -2.57
CA MET A 17 -29.14 -12.84 -3.45
C MET A 17 -28.23 -11.70 -3.88
N THR A 18 -28.75 -10.49 -4.11
CA THR A 18 -27.95 -9.31 -4.47
C THR A 18 -27.11 -8.80 -3.29
N ALA A 19 -27.57 -8.92 -2.05
CA ALA A 19 -26.83 -8.52 -0.85
C ALA A 19 -25.64 -9.44 -0.52
N SER A 20 -25.66 -10.71 -0.98
CA SER A 20 -24.60 -11.71 -0.70
C SER A 20 -23.44 -11.69 -1.69
N CYS A 21 -23.48 -10.87 -2.77
CA CYS A 21 -22.45 -10.82 -3.82
C CYS A 21 -21.34 -9.80 -3.57
N TYR A 22 -21.43 -8.96 -2.53
CA TYR A 22 -20.42 -7.97 -2.23
C TYR A 22 -19.40 -8.51 -1.21
N VAL A 23 -18.17 -8.75 -1.67
CA VAL A 23 -17.03 -9.11 -0.82
C VAL A 23 -16.03 -7.95 -0.89
N PRO A 24 -15.73 -7.27 0.23
CA PRO A 24 -14.69 -6.26 0.24
C PRO A 24 -13.32 -6.91 0.00
N VAL A 25 -12.50 -6.29 -0.87
CA VAL A 25 -11.17 -6.78 -1.25
C VAL A 25 -10.17 -5.69 -0.97
N SER A 26 -9.10 -6.04 -0.28
CA SER A 26 -8.00 -5.13 0.06
C SER A 26 -6.90 -5.18 -0.99
N PRO A 27 -6.07 -4.11 -1.09
CA PRO A 27 -4.79 -4.18 -1.79
C PRO A 27 -3.91 -5.30 -1.24
N ASP A 28 -2.91 -5.73 -2.02
CA ASP A 28 -1.94 -6.74 -1.64
C ASP A 28 -0.52 -6.24 -1.92
N ILE A 29 0.26 -6.00 -0.86
CA ILE A 29 1.68 -5.68 -0.95
C ILE A 29 2.43 -7.01 -1.09
N PHE A 30 3.01 -7.28 -2.25
CA PHE A 30 3.67 -8.55 -2.52
C PHE A 30 5.18 -8.46 -2.67
N GLY A 31 5.77 -7.26 -2.61
CA GLY A 31 7.21 -7.08 -2.68
C GLY A 31 7.65 -5.74 -2.11
N VAL A 32 8.82 -5.73 -1.49
CA VAL A 32 9.47 -4.53 -0.95
C VAL A 32 10.96 -4.63 -1.19
N HIS A 33 11.55 -3.55 -1.71
CA HIS A 33 12.98 -3.41 -1.81
C HIS A 33 13.38 -1.99 -1.38
N ILE A 34 14.24 -1.91 -0.37
CA ILE A 34 14.75 -0.64 0.13
C ILE A 34 16.27 -0.70 0.07
N SER A 35 16.86 0.30 -0.56
CA SER A 35 18.31 0.39 -0.69
C SER A 35 18.81 1.79 -0.39
N CYS A 36 20.04 1.87 0.08
CA CYS A 36 20.78 3.11 0.23
C CYS A 36 22.18 2.92 -0.31
N HIS A 37 22.60 3.77 -1.24
CA HIS A 37 23.93 3.73 -1.81
C HIS A 37 24.43 5.13 -2.13
N PHE A 38 25.77 5.28 -2.14
CA PHE A 38 26.40 6.54 -2.51
C PHE A 38 26.26 6.79 -4.01
N ASN A 39 25.85 8.00 -4.38
CA ASN A 39 25.74 8.44 -5.75
C ASN A 39 26.76 9.57 -6.01
N GLU A 40 27.76 9.30 -6.86
CA GLU A 40 28.82 10.27 -7.17
C GLU A 40 28.29 11.52 -7.87
N GLY A 41 27.24 11.41 -8.68
CA GLY A 41 26.65 12.53 -9.38
C GLY A 41 26.04 13.59 -8.47
N TYR A 42 25.57 13.19 -7.31
CA TYR A 42 24.98 14.06 -6.28
C TYR A 42 25.88 14.28 -5.07
N ASP A 43 27.03 13.56 -5.01
CA ASP A 43 27.96 13.58 -3.86
C ASP A 43 27.22 13.32 -2.53
N ASP A 44 26.31 12.38 -2.53
CA ASP A 44 25.46 12.02 -1.39
C ASP A 44 24.96 10.58 -1.50
N HIS A 45 24.50 10.02 -0.40
CA HIS A 45 23.77 8.76 -0.39
C HIS A 45 22.36 8.97 -0.92
N MET A 46 21.88 7.99 -1.66
CA MET A 46 20.55 7.98 -2.26
C MET A 46 19.74 6.82 -1.69
N TRP A 47 18.60 7.14 -1.13
CA TRP A 47 17.62 6.15 -0.68
C TRP A 47 16.64 5.86 -1.80
N ILE A 48 16.39 4.58 -2.04
CA ILE A 48 15.42 4.11 -3.03
C ILE A 48 14.43 3.21 -2.31
N PHE A 49 13.16 3.59 -2.36
CA PHE A 49 12.05 2.83 -1.82
C PHE A 49 11.24 2.26 -2.97
N GLN A 50 11.09 0.94 -3.00
CA GLN A 50 10.32 0.24 -4.03
C GLN A 50 9.33 -0.71 -3.36
N VAL A 51 8.06 -0.56 -3.70
CA VAL A 51 6.97 -1.38 -3.17
C VAL A 51 6.11 -1.85 -4.34
N TRP A 52 5.86 -3.15 -4.40
CA TRP A 52 4.99 -3.76 -5.41
C TRP A 52 3.65 -4.06 -4.77
N VAL A 53 2.61 -3.52 -5.37
CA VAL A 53 1.23 -3.62 -4.87
C VAL A 53 0.33 -4.13 -5.98
N ASP A 54 -0.50 -5.11 -5.66
CA ASP A 54 -1.58 -5.59 -6.51
C ASP A 54 -2.93 -5.22 -5.89
N HIS A 55 -3.95 -5.11 -6.75
CA HIS A 55 -5.33 -5.00 -6.32
C HIS A 55 -6.13 -6.11 -7.00
N PRO A 56 -6.84 -6.97 -6.23
CA PRO A 56 -7.53 -8.14 -6.78
C PRO A 56 -8.61 -7.82 -7.82
N VAL A 57 -9.12 -6.58 -7.80
CA VAL A 57 -10.14 -6.14 -8.76
C VAL A 57 -9.51 -5.33 -9.88
N GLN A 58 -8.87 -4.19 -9.57
CA GLN A 58 -8.25 -3.31 -10.55
C GLN A 58 -7.05 -2.59 -9.95
N LEU A 59 -5.90 -2.58 -10.65
CA LEU A 59 -4.67 -1.91 -10.20
C LEU A 59 -4.85 -0.41 -10.01
N GLN A 60 -5.65 0.25 -10.84
CA GLN A 60 -5.95 1.68 -10.72
C GLN A 60 -6.77 2.03 -9.47
N ASP A 61 -7.26 1.04 -8.73
CA ASP A 61 -7.97 1.27 -7.48
C ASP A 61 -7.03 1.55 -6.30
N ILE A 62 -5.72 1.39 -6.47
CA ILE A 62 -4.75 1.81 -5.46
C ILE A 62 -4.66 3.33 -5.47
N ARG A 63 -4.99 3.95 -4.33
CA ARG A 63 -4.98 5.40 -4.16
C ARG A 63 -3.62 5.92 -3.72
N GLU A 64 -3.01 5.26 -2.74
CA GLU A 64 -1.73 5.68 -2.17
C GLU A 64 -0.96 4.50 -1.59
N VAL A 65 0.37 4.64 -1.59
CA VAL A 65 1.30 3.75 -0.91
C VAL A 65 2.24 4.60 -0.08
N GLU A 66 2.23 4.39 1.23
CA GLU A 66 2.97 5.18 2.21
C GLU A 66 4.00 4.32 2.90
N ILE A 67 5.15 4.91 3.21
CA ILE A 67 6.20 4.24 3.97
C ILE A 67 6.59 5.07 5.18
N TYR A 68 6.67 4.43 6.33
CA TYR A 68 7.05 4.99 7.61
C TYR A 68 8.30 4.28 8.11
N LEU A 69 9.35 5.04 8.43
CA LEU A 69 10.59 4.52 8.97
C LEU A 69 10.79 5.07 10.39
N TYR A 70 11.05 4.18 11.33
CA TYR A 70 11.27 4.51 12.74
C TYR A 70 12.69 4.14 13.11
N ASN A 71 13.46 5.11 13.65
CA ASN A 71 14.79 4.83 14.18
C ASN A 71 14.73 4.21 15.59
N ALA A 72 15.89 3.91 16.18
CA ALA A 72 15.99 3.32 17.51
C ALA A 72 15.41 4.19 18.63
N TYR A 73 15.24 5.48 18.39
CA TYR A 73 14.65 6.44 19.33
C TYR A 73 13.15 6.67 19.11
N GLY A 74 12.54 5.97 18.15
CA GLY A 74 11.14 6.12 17.81
C GLY A 74 10.83 7.34 16.94
N GLU A 75 11.84 8.05 16.44
CA GLU A 75 11.63 9.15 15.50
C GLU A 75 11.21 8.61 14.14
N MET A 76 10.18 9.24 13.55
CA MET A 76 9.54 8.79 12.32
C MET A 76 9.96 9.63 11.12
N SER A 77 10.25 8.97 10.02
CA SER A 77 10.34 9.54 8.68
C SER A 77 9.23 8.97 7.81
N TYR A 78 8.59 9.81 7.00
CA TYR A 78 7.45 9.47 6.17
C TYR A 78 7.72 9.81 4.70
N PHE A 79 7.33 8.90 3.82
CA PHE A 79 7.39 9.12 2.38
C PHE A 79 6.11 8.59 1.71
N ASP A 80 5.61 9.40 0.79
CA ASP A 80 4.50 9.04 -0.08
C ASP A 80 5.07 8.57 -1.41
N LEU A 81 4.86 7.30 -1.75
CA LEU A 81 5.41 6.70 -2.96
C LEU A 81 4.55 7.06 -4.17
N ARG A 82 5.17 7.04 -5.34
CA ARG A 82 4.53 7.34 -6.62
C ARG A 82 4.45 6.10 -7.49
N PRO A 83 3.37 5.92 -8.26
CA PRO A 83 3.30 4.82 -9.21
C PRO A 83 4.36 4.96 -10.30
N ASP A 84 5.07 3.86 -10.58
CA ASP A 84 6.12 3.78 -11.57
C ASP A 84 6.08 2.41 -12.27
N GLY A 85 5.15 2.24 -13.18
CA GLY A 85 4.87 0.99 -13.87
C GLY A 85 3.59 0.30 -13.39
N THR A 86 3.44 -0.98 -13.74
CA THR A 86 2.18 -1.71 -13.54
C THR A 86 1.87 -1.95 -12.06
N TYR A 87 2.86 -2.42 -11.28
CA TYR A 87 2.69 -2.78 -9.87
C TYR A 87 3.60 -1.96 -8.96
N LEU A 88 4.60 -1.30 -9.51
CA LEU A 88 5.65 -0.65 -8.74
C LEU A 88 5.23 0.74 -8.29
N TRP A 89 5.44 0.99 -7.00
CA TRP A 89 5.41 2.31 -6.38
C TRP A 89 6.79 2.61 -5.84
N ASN A 90 7.34 3.77 -6.16
CA ASN A 90 8.68 4.12 -5.73
C ASN A 90 8.81 5.58 -5.28
N GLU A 91 9.89 5.84 -4.55
CA GLU A 91 10.40 7.18 -4.25
C GLU A 91 11.92 7.10 -4.14
N VAL A 92 12.58 8.13 -4.62
CA VAL A 92 14.03 8.30 -4.55
C VAL A 92 14.34 9.62 -3.86
N VAL A 93 15.12 9.58 -2.80
CA VAL A 93 15.48 10.77 -2.02
C VAL A 93 16.96 10.78 -1.69
N LEU A 94 17.55 11.96 -1.67
CA LEU A 94 18.91 12.16 -1.19
C LEU A 94 18.92 12.21 0.33
N GLU A 95 19.94 11.60 0.96
CA GLU A 95 20.08 11.55 2.41
C GLU A 95 20.06 12.94 3.04
N GLN A 96 20.71 13.92 2.40
CA GLN A 96 20.74 15.32 2.87
C GLN A 96 19.36 15.97 2.99
N ASN A 97 18.37 15.48 2.25
CA ASN A 97 16.99 15.98 2.28
C ASN A 97 16.10 15.19 3.24
N THR A 98 16.68 14.31 4.04
CA THR A 98 15.99 13.43 4.98
C THR A 98 16.65 13.45 6.35
N ASN A 99 16.01 12.84 7.33
CA ASN A 99 16.61 12.53 8.63
C ASN A 99 17.14 11.08 8.70
N LEU A 100 17.21 10.40 7.56
CA LEU A 100 17.73 9.04 7.47
C LEU A 100 19.25 9.04 7.37
N THR A 101 19.86 7.98 7.90
CA THR A 101 21.30 7.72 7.79
C THR A 101 21.48 6.31 7.23
N CYS A 102 22.20 6.22 6.12
CA CYS A 102 22.57 4.94 5.50
C CYS A 102 23.39 4.09 6.49
N GLY A 103 23.10 2.81 6.58
CA GLY A 103 23.80 1.88 7.48
C GLY A 103 23.19 1.77 8.88
N ARG A 104 22.18 2.54 9.22
CA ARG A 104 21.46 2.41 10.49
C ARG A 104 20.24 1.51 10.35
N TRP A 105 19.80 0.96 11.48
CA TRP A 105 18.58 0.18 11.60
C TRP A 105 17.34 1.09 11.57
N TYR A 106 16.33 0.64 10.83
CA TYR A 106 14.99 1.25 10.83
C TYR A 106 13.92 0.17 10.85
N ASP A 107 12.95 0.31 11.73
CA ASP A 107 11.68 -0.41 11.62
C ASP A 107 10.82 0.27 10.56
N ILE A 108 10.19 -0.51 9.71
CA ILE A 108 9.49 0.00 8.54
C ILE A 108 8.06 -0.52 8.54
N ASP A 109 7.13 0.39 8.35
CA ASP A 109 5.72 0.12 8.15
C ASP A 109 5.29 0.67 6.78
N ILE A 110 4.68 -0.19 5.97
CA ILE A 110 4.23 0.16 4.62
C ILE A 110 2.73 -0.05 4.56
N VAL A 111 2.00 0.96 4.11
CA VAL A 111 0.54 0.93 4.01
C VAL A 111 0.12 1.26 2.59
N ALA A 112 -0.59 0.33 1.96
CA ALA A 112 -1.27 0.55 0.69
C ALA A 112 -2.77 0.74 0.94
N THR A 113 -3.34 1.78 0.36
CA THR A 113 -4.75 2.13 0.54
C THR A 113 -5.42 2.25 -0.84
N ASP A 114 -6.59 1.65 -0.99
CA ASP A 114 -7.42 1.81 -2.19
C ASP A 114 -8.39 2.98 -2.07
N TYR A 115 -9.12 3.28 -3.16
CA TYR A 115 -10.10 4.37 -3.17
C TYR A 115 -11.35 4.09 -2.33
N TYR A 116 -11.53 2.85 -1.87
CA TYR A 116 -12.65 2.48 -1.00
C TYR A 116 -12.28 2.55 0.49
N GLY A 117 -11.01 2.84 0.80
CA GLY A 117 -10.50 2.94 2.16
C GLY A 117 -9.97 1.63 2.74
N TYR A 118 -9.93 0.55 1.97
CA TYR A 118 -9.31 -0.70 2.40
C TYR A 118 -7.80 -0.60 2.33
N THR A 119 -7.12 -1.22 3.27
CA THR A 119 -5.67 -1.15 3.40
C THR A 119 -5.04 -2.53 3.47
N ASP A 120 -3.78 -2.60 3.03
CA ASP A 120 -2.84 -3.65 3.39
C ASP A 120 -1.65 -3.02 4.10
N ASP A 121 -1.15 -3.65 5.14
CA ASP A 121 -0.07 -3.18 5.98
C ASP A 121 1.02 -4.25 6.05
N LEU A 122 2.25 -3.86 5.72
CA LEU A 122 3.42 -4.74 5.78
C LEU A 122 4.47 -4.13 6.69
N GLN A 123 4.87 -4.88 7.71
CA GLN A 123 5.95 -4.51 8.62
C GLN A 123 7.23 -5.25 8.25
N THR A 124 8.33 -4.52 8.18
CA THR A 124 9.65 -5.04 7.88
C THR A 124 10.72 -4.18 8.57
N TYR A 125 11.96 -4.40 8.23
CA TYR A 125 13.07 -3.62 8.76
C TYR A 125 14.14 -3.43 7.68
N TYR A 126 14.98 -2.41 7.89
CA TYR A 126 16.17 -2.16 7.09
C TYR A 126 17.40 -2.12 7.98
N GLN A 127 18.40 -2.88 7.61
CA GLN A 127 19.75 -2.82 8.14
C GLN A 127 20.74 -3.22 7.05
N LYS A 128 21.79 -2.44 6.86
CA LYS A 128 22.88 -2.72 5.94
C LYS A 128 24.19 -2.84 6.68
#